data_353e898ed1677e45587e9d36c1601560
#
_entry.id   353e898ed1677e45587e9d36c1601560
#
_cell.length_a   1.000
_cell.length_b   1.000
_cell.length_c   1.000
_cell.angle_alpha   90.00
_cell.angle_beta   90.00
_cell.angle_gamma   90.00
#
_symmetry.space_group_name_H-M   'P 1'
#
loop_
_entity.id
_entity.type
_entity.pdbx_description
1 polymer ?
#
loop_
_entity_poly.entity_id
_entity_poly.type
_entity_poly.pdbx_seq_one_letter_code
_entity_poly.pdbx_strand_id
1 'polypeptide(L)'
;TQDLIYYLGKFYQEGRLPQQAVFLDSPMAIRANAIYSRHYEQFDPADRTLLQANGVKRIEDWLPILRCTPTPDESMAINKIKSGAIIIAGSGMCTGGRIVHHFKHNLWRSECHLVFPGFQAKGTLGRQIVDGATSVKVLHQRIAVGAQVHTLGGFSAHAGQSQLVDWVKHFDHHPELYLVHG
;
A
#
# COMPACT_ATOMS: atom_id res chain seq x y z
N THR A 1 0.49 -3.74 -2.84
CA THR A 1 -0.28 -4.19 -1.66
C THR A 1 0.07 -5.63 -1.31
N GLN A 2 0.02 -6.56 -2.25
CA GLN A 2 0.29 -7.97 -2.02
C GLN A 2 1.71 -8.18 -1.49
N ASP A 3 2.71 -7.51 -2.08
CA ASP A 3 4.09 -7.54 -1.58
C ASP A 3 4.20 -7.04 -0.13
N LEU A 4 3.46 -5.98 0.23
CA LEU A 4 3.41 -5.51 1.62
C LEU A 4 2.86 -6.59 2.56
N ILE A 5 1.78 -7.26 2.19
CA ILE A 5 1.21 -8.36 2.98
C ILE A 5 2.22 -9.51 3.09
N TYR A 6 2.91 -9.84 2.00
CA TYR A 6 3.95 -10.86 2.00
C TYR A 6 5.08 -10.55 2.98
N TYR A 7 5.65 -9.33 2.91
CA TYR A 7 6.73 -8.94 3.81
C TYR A 7 6.28 -8.79 5.27
N LEU A 8 5.06 -8.30 5.51
CA LEU A 8 4.50 -8.26 6.86
C LEU A 8 4.30 -9.67 7.42
N GLY A 9 3.86 -10.62 6.59
CA GLY A 9 3.77 -12.03 6.97
C GLY A 9 5.14 -12.62 7.32
N LYS A 10 6.18 -12.32 6.51
CA LYS A 10 7.55 -12.73 6.81
C LYS A 10 8.02 -12.18 8.15
N PHE A 11 7.83 -10.88 8.43
CA PHE A 11 8.18 -10.29 9.72
C PHE A 11 7.37 -10.87 10.89
N TYR A 12 6.11 -11.24 10.64
CA TYR A 12 5.29 -11.92 11.65
C TYR A 12 5.87 -13.30 12.00
N GLN A 13 6.23 -14.11 11.01
CA GLN A 13 6.84 -15.43 11.23
C GLN A 13 8.20 -15.33 11.94
N GLU A 14 8.96 -14.27 11.68
CA GLU A 14 10.25 -13.98 12.32
C GLU A 14 10.09 -13.39 13.74
N GLY A 15 8.86 -13.17 14.23
CA GLY A 15 8.61 -12.51 15.53
C GLY A 15 9.00 -11.03 15.58
N ARG A 16 9.15 -10.39 14.43
CA ARG A 16 9.59 -8.98 14.27
C ARG A 16 8.44 -8.00 14.08
N LEU A 17 7.21 -8.47 14.03
CA LEU A 17 6.02 -7.64 13.87
C LEU A 17 5.28 -7.54 15.22
N PRO A 18 5.45 -6.46 15.98
CA PRO A 18 4.82 -6.32 17.29
C PRO A 18 3.34 -5.94 17.24
N GLN A 19 2.83 -5.57 16.05
CA GLN A 19 1.44 -5.19 15.84
C GLN A 19 0.50 -6.40 16.00
N GLN A 20 -0.68 -6.13 16.56
CA GLN A 20 -1.67 -7.16 16.87
C GLN A 20 -2.73 -7.34 15.76
N ALA A 21 -2.80 -6.40 14.84
CA ALA A 21 -3.71 -6.44 13.70
C ALA A 21 -3.14 -5.70 12.49
N VAL A 22 -3.40 -6.24 11.30
CA VAL A 22 -3.19 -5.58 10.01
C VAL A 22 -4.54 -5.50 9.30
N PHE A 23 -5.00 -4.31 8.98
CA PHE A 23 -6.26 -4.09 8.28
C PHE A 23 -6.00 -3.83 6.80
N LEU A 24 -6.58 -4.64 5.93
CA LEU A 24 -6.67 -4.37 4.49
C LEU A 24 -7.98 -3.63 4.23
N ASP A 25 -7.91 -2.30 4.26
CA ASP A 25 -9.05 -1.41 4.12
C ASP A 25 -9.15 -0.81 2.71
N SER A 26 -9.29 -1.70 1.74
CA SER A 26 -9.47 -1.38 0.33
C SER A 26 -10.28 -2.47 -0.37
N PRO A 27 -11.54 -2.22 -0.76
CA PRO A 27 -12.36 -3.21 -1.45
C PRO A 27 -11.72 -3.74 -2.73
N MET A 28 -10.99 -2.88 -3.46
CA MET A 28 -10.27 -3.28 -4.66
C MET A 28 -9.11 -4.23 -4.33
N ALA A 29 -8.31 -3.91 -3.31
CA ALA A 29 -7.18 -4.75 -2.91
C ALA A 29 -7.65 -6.10 -2.34
N ILE A 30 -8.78 -6.13 -1.61
CA ILE A 30 -9.40 -7.36 -1.12
C ILE A 30 -9.80 -8.27 -2.31
N ARG A 31 -10.43 -7.70 -3.35
CA ARG A 31 -10.75 -8.46 -4.59
C ARG A 31 -9.49 -8.93 -5.31
N ALA A 32 -8.45 -8.10 -5.36
CA ALA A 32 -7.18 -8.48 -5.95
C ALA A 32 -6.55 -9.67 -5.22
N ASN A 33 -6.57 -9.71 -3.88
CA ASN A 33 -6.07 -10.87 -3.13
C ASN A 33 -6.73 -12.18 -3.55
N ALA A 34 -8.04 -12.18 -3.79
CA ALA A 34 -8.75 -13.38 -4.25
C ALA A 34 -8.28 -13.84 -5.64
N ILE A 35 -7.84 -12.91 -6.50
CA ILE A 35 -7.25 -13.22 -7.81
C ILE A 35 -5.84 -13.79 -7.61
N TYR A 36 -4.99 -13.14 -6.81
CA TYR A 36 -3.65 -13.63 -6.50
C TYR A 36 -3.68 -15.06 -5.92
N SER A 37 -4.58 -15.34 -4.99
CA SER A 37 -4.72 -16.68 -4.41
C SER A 37 -5.11 -17.75 -5.43
N ARG A 38 -5.90 -17.39 -6.46
CA ARG A 38 -6.24 -18.30 -7.56
C ARG A 38 -5.08 -18.55 -8.53
N HIS A 39 -4.15 -17.60 -8.65
CA HIS A 39 -2.99 -17.65 -9.54
C HIS A 39 -1.67 -17.89 -8.78
N TYR A 40 -1.75 -18.56 -7.64
CA TYR A 40 -0.62 -18.86 -6.77
C TYR A 40 0.55 -19.54 -7.51
N GLU A 41 0.26 -20.37 -8.51
CA GLU A 41 1.27 -21.05 -9.32
C GLU A 41 2.18 -20.10 -10.12
N GLN A 42 1.78 -18.83 -10.26
CA GLN A 42 2.52 -17.81 -10.99
C GLN A 42 3.40 -16.94 -10.09
N PHE A 43 3.44 -17.21 -8.80
CA PHE A 43 4.33 -16.52 -7.88
C PHE A 43 5.79 -16.89 -8.16
N ASP A 44 6.70 -16.03 -7.73
CA ASP A 44 8.12 -16.33 -7.79
C ASP A 44 8.39 -17.71 -7.15
N PRO A 45 9.21 -18.58 -7.79
CA PRO A 45 9.47 -19.92 -7.27
C PRO A 45 10.00 -19.94 -5.84
N ALA A 46 10.85 -18.99 -5.45
CA ALA A 46 11.39 -18.89 -4.09
C ALA A 46 10.30 -18.55 -3.07
N ASP A 47 9.44 -17.58 -3.39
CA ASP A 47 8.32 -17.18 -2.54
C ASP A 47 7.31 -18.31 -2.40
N ARG A 48 7.00 -18.99 -3.50
CA ARG A 48 6.11 -20.15 -3.50
C ARG A 48 6.65 -21.28 -2.62
N THR A 49 7.96 -21.58 -2.73
CA THR A 49 8.61 -22.59 -1.90
C THR A 49 8.51 -22.24 -0.41
N LEU A 50 8.73 -20.97 -0.06
CA LEU A 50 8.63 -20.49 1.32
C LEU A 50 7.20 -20.63 1.86
N LEU A 51 6.21 -20.21 1.09
CA LEU A 51 4.79 -20.30 1.47
C LEU A 51 4.36 -21.76 1.65
N GLN A 52 4.75 -22.65 0.74
CA GLN A 52 4.46 -24.09 0.80
C GLN A 52 5.11 -24.77 2.01
N ALA A 53 6.37 -24.44 2.32
CA ALA A 53 7.07 -24.97 3.49
C ALA A 53 6.36 -24.60 4.81
N ASN A 54 5.59 -23.51 4.81
CA ASN A 54 4.78 -23.05 5.95
C ASN A 54 3.30 -23.48 5.86
N GLY A 55 2.94 -24.35 4.91
CA GLY A 55 1.57 -24.86 4.74
C GLY A 55 0.57 -23.80 4.23
N VAL A 56 1.05 -22.70 3.69
CA VAL A 56 0.23 -21.56 3.24
C VAL A 56 -0.25 -21.81 1.80
N LYS A 57 -1.55 -21.71 1.60
CA LYS A 57 -2.21 -21.85 0.28
C LYS A 57 -2.76 -20.51 -0.25
N ARG A 58 -2.96 -19.56 0.62
CA ARG A 58 -3.49 -18.24 0.29
C ARG A 58 -2.64 -17.16 0.97
N ILE A 59 -2.41 -16.04 0.30
CA ILE A 59 -1.57 -14.96 0.85
C ILE A 59 -2.13 -14.39 2.16
N GLU A 60 -3.44 -14.45 2.35
CA GLU A 60 -4.09 -14.03 3.59
C GLU A 60 -3.73 -14.93 4.78
N ASP A 61 -3.51 -16.23 4.53
CA ASP A 61 -3.16 -17.20 5.56
C ASP A 61 -1.70 -17.04 6.02
N TRP A 62 -0.87 -16.39 5.18
CA TRP A 62 0.53 -16.06 5.50
C TRP A 62 0.67 -15.04 6.63
N LEU A 63 -0.33 -14.18 6.81
CA LEU A 63 -0.37 -13.17 7.85
C LEU A 63 -1.63 -13.35 8.72
N PRO A 64 -1.60 -14.20 9.77
CA PRO A 64 -2.78 -14.58 10.56
C PRO A 64 -3.51 -13.40 11.24
N ILE A 65 -2.83 -12.27 11.43
CA ILE A 65 -3.40 -11.04 11.99
C ILE A 65 -4.02 -10.12 10.94
N LEU A 66 -4.05 -10.54 9.66
CA LEU A 66 -4.68 -9.78 8.57
C LEU A 66 -6.21 -9.84 8.70
N ARG A 67 -6.82 -8.69 8.61
CA ARG A 67 -8.28 -8.50 8.65
C ARG A 67 -8.72 -7.65 7.45
N CYS A 68 -9.58 -8.21 6.61
CA CYS A 68 -10.18 -7.48 5.50
C CYS A 68 -11.42 -6.74 5.98
N THR A 69 -11.59 -5.49 5.54
CA THR A 69 -12.74 -4.64 5.88
C THR A 69 -13.48 -4.23 4.59
N PRO A 70 -14.29 -5.12 3.99
CA PRO A 70 -14.97 -4.86 2.72
C PRO A 70 -16.01 -3.73 2.82
N THR A 71 -16.70 -3.59 3.96
CA THR A 71 -17.80 -2.64 4.12
C THR A 71 -17.37 -1.31 4.74
N PRO A 72 -18.14 -0.22 4.52
CA PRO A 72 -17.90 1.06 5.19
C PRO A 72 -17.95 0.98 6.72
N ASP A 73 -18.87 0.19 7.29
CA ASP A 73 -19.04 0.06 8.74
C ASP A 73 -17.81 -0.60 9.39
N GLU A 74 -17.26 -1.63 8.76
CA GLU A 74 -16.02 -2.27 9.20
C GLU A 74 -14.83 -1.31 9.12
N SER A 75 -14.76 -0.51 8.05
CA SER A 75 -13.74 0.54 7.89
C SER A 75 -13.85 1.58 9.01
N MET A 76 -15.06 2.05 9.30
CA MET A 76 -15.30 3.01 10.39
C MET A 76 -14.95 2.44 11.77
N ALA A 77 -15.14 1.15 11.98
CA ALA A 77 -14.79 0.50 13.23
C ALA A 77 -13.29 0.58 13.56
N ILE A 78 -12.41 0.67 12.54
CA ILE A 78 -10.96 0.84 12.71
C ILE A 78 -10.64 2.13 13.48
N ASN A 79 -11.44 3.19 13.35
CA ASN A 79 -11.22 4.47 14.04
C ASN A 79 -11.26 4.36 15.58
N LYS A 80 -11.81 3.27 16.13
CA LYS A 80 -11.82 3.00 17.56
C LYS A 80 -10.48 2.48 18.08
N ILE A 81 -9.60 2.00 17.19
CA ILE A 81 -8.30 1.42 17.54
C ILE A 81 -7.32 2.55 17.78
N LYS A 82 -6.66 2.55 18.92
CA LYS A 82 -5.74 3.63 19.32
C LYS A 82 -4.28 3.33 19.03
N SER A 83 -3.88 2.07 19.03
CA SER A 83 -2.49 1.65 18.83
C SER A 83 -2.40 0.18 18.38
N GLY A 84 -1.20 -0.28 18.01
CA GLY A 84 -0.92 -1.70 17.77
C GLY A 84 -1.51 -2.24 16.47
N ALA A 85 -1.87 -1.38 15.50
CA ALA A 85 -2.42 -1.80 14.23
C ALA A 85 -1.68 -1.18 13.03
N ILE A 86 -1.67 -1.89 11.92
CA ILE A 86 -1.29 -1.40 10.60
C ILE A 86 -2.56 -1.30 9.76
N ILE A 87 -2.74 -0.20 9.03
CA ILE A 87 -3.86 0.01 8.12
C ILE A 87 -3.31 0.16 6.70
N ILE A 88 -3.69 -0.75 5.81
CA ILE A 88 -3.35 -0.70 4.39
C ILE A 88 -4.58 -0.20 3.65
N ALA A 89 -4.54 1.04 3.16
CA ALA A 89 -5.67 1.69 2.48
C ALA A 89 -5.23 2.38 1.18
N GLY A 90 -6.09 2.41 0.17
CA GLY A 90 -5.93 3.16 -1.08
C GLY A 90 -6.66 4.51 -1.01
N SER A 91 -6.37 5.45 -1.88
CA SER A 91 -5.58 5.44 -3.13
C SER A 91 -4.10 5.75 -2.89
N GLY A 92 -3.27 5.33 -3.87
CA GLY A 92 -1.80 5.51 -3.78
C GLY A 92 -1.35 6.97 -3.71
N MET A 93 -2.01 7.89 -4.40
CA MET A 93 -1.70 9.33 -4.38
C MET A 93 -2.46 10.11 -3.30
N CYS A 94 -3.22 9.41 -2.46
CA CYS A 94 -4.04 9.96 -1.38
C CYS A 94 -5.08 11.00 -1.82
N THR A 95 -5.47 11.01 -3.10
CA THR A 95 -6.45 11.96 -3.65
C THR A 95 -7.90 11.53 -3.41
N GLY A 96 -8.11 10.32 -2.90
CA GLY A 96 -9.43 9.73 -2.63
C GLY A 96 -9.31 8.39 -1.91
N GLY A 97 -10.38 7.60 -1.94
CA GLY A 97 -10.42 6.29 -1.29
C GLY A 97 -10.47 6.36 0.24
N ARG A 98 -10.30 5.23 0.88
CA ARG A 98 -10.43 5.13 2.34
C ARG A 98 -9.29 5.77 3.12
N ILE A 99 -8.11 5.92 2.50
CA ILE A 99 -6.95 6.56 3.12
C ILE A 99 -7.25 7.98 3.60
N VAL A 100 -8.03 8.76 2.86
CA VAL A 100 -8.36 10.15 3.25
C VAL A 100 -9.20 10.19 4.53
N HIS A 101 -10.04 9.18 4.78
CA HIS A 101 -10.78 9.07 6.03
C HIS A 101 -9.84 8.73 7.19
N HIS A 102 -8.87 7.82 6.99
CA HIS A 102 -7.86 7.53 7.99
C HIS A 102 -6.97 8.74 8.30
N PHE A 103 -6.65 9.57 7.31
CA PHE A 103 -5.93 10.82 7.52
C PHE A 103 -6.68 11.78 8.45
N LYS A 104 -7.99 11.90 8.28
CA LYS A 104 -8.82 12.75 9.16
C LYS A 104 -8.69 12.33 10.63
N HIS A 105 -8.56 11.04 10.91
CA HIS A 105 -8.54 10.51 12.27
C HIS A 105 -7.14 10.33 12.86
N ASN A 106 -6.11 10.17 12.03
CA ASN A 106 -4.80 9.73 12.50
C ASN A 106 -3.62 10.61 12.06
N LEU A 107 -3.75 11.44 11.01
CA LEU A 107 -2.61 12.19 10.46
C LEU A 107 -2.03 13.22 11.44
N TRP A 108 -2.83 13.75 12.34
CA TRP A 108 -2.43 14.75 13.35
C TRP A 108 -1.72 14.13 14.57
N ARG A 109 -1.71 12.83 14.70
CA ARG A 109 -1.21 12.08 15.86
C ARG A 109 0.28 11.80 15.68
N SER A 110 1.12 12.31 16.59
CA SER A 110 2.59 12.17 16.52
C SER A 110 3.11 10.75 16.74
N GLU A 111 2.32 9.89 17.38
CA GLU A 111 2.62 8.49 17.60
C GLU A 111 2.28 7.60 16.37
N CYS A 112 1.62 8.15 15.35
CA CYS A 112 1.32 7.43 14.12
C CYS A 112 2.48 7.53 13.11
N HIS A 113 2.63 6.47 12.32
CA HIS A 113 3.56 6.41 11.20
C HIS A 113 2.76 6.32 9.90
N LEU A 114 3.08 7.18 8.96
CA LEU A 114 2.52 7.14 7.60
C LEU A 114 3.59 6.67 6.63
N VAL A 115 3.33 5.56 5.94
CA VAL A 115 4.28 4.94 5.02
C VAL A 115 3.74 5.04 3.59
N PHE A 116 4.52 5.65 2.70
CA PHE A 116 4.27 5.69 1.26
C PHE A 116 5.11 4.64 0.56
N PRO A 117 4.53 3.54 0.08
CA PRO A 117 5.28 2.47 -0.58
C PRO A 117 5.55 2.72 -2.07
N GLY A 118 5.26 3.93 -2.57
CA GLY A 118 5.45 4.28 -3.97
C GLY A 118 5.56 5.77 -4.20
N PHE A 119 5.87 6.13 -5.44
CA PHE A 119 6.02 7.50 -5.90
C PHE A 119 4.76 8.34 -5.63
N GLN A 120 4.97 9.60 -5.30
CA GLN A 120 3.89 10.59 -5.11
C GLN A 120 4.01 11.68 -6.18
N ALA A 121 3.03 11.78 -7.06
CA ALA A 121 3.04 12.73 -8.17
C ALA A 121 2.84 14.18 -7.68
N LYS A 122 3.48 15.13 -8.36
CA LYS A 122 3.36 16.56 -8.08
C LYS A 122 1.89 16.99 -8.10
N GLY A 123 1.50 17.82 -7.13
CA GLY A 123 0.13 18.33 -7.00
C GLY A 123 -0.83 17.40 -6.22
N THR A 124 -0.41 16.18 -5.87
CA THR A 124 -1.23 15.26 -5.07
C THR A 124 -1.14 15.53 -3.57
N LEU A 125 -2.12 15.06 -2.81
CA LEU A 125 -2.12 15.18 -1.35
C LEU A 125 -0.95 14.40 -0.73
N GLY A 126 -0.68 13.19 -1.23
CA GLY A 126 0.46 12.39 -0.77
C GLY A 126 1.78 13.12 -0.98
N ARG A 127 1.96 13.80 -2.12
CA ARG A 127 3.17 14.59 -2.40
C ARG A 127 3.33 15.76 -1.44
N GLN A 128 2.28 16.51 -1.14
CA GLN A 128 2.34 17.59 -0.16
C GLN A 128 2.83 17.09 1.20
N ILE A 129 2.34 15.94 1.65
CA ILE A 129 2.76 15.33 2.92
C ILE A 129 4.23 14.90 2.88
N VAL A 130 4.66 14.26 1.80
CA VAL A 130 6.06 13.81 1.62
C VAL A 130 7.01 15.00 1.56
N ASP A 131 6.60 16.13 0.98
CA ASP A 131 7.38 17.37 0.92
C ASP A 131 7.43 18.13 2.26
N GLY A 132 6.83 17.58 3.32
CA GLY A 132 6.92 18.15 4.66
C GLY A 132 5.86 19.20 5.01
N ALA A 133 4.71 19.21 4.34
CA ALA A 133 3.61 20.07 4.71
C ALA A 133 3.23 19.86 6.19
N THR A 134 3.16 20.95 6.95
CA THR A 134 2.74 20.91 8.38
C THR A 134 1.24 20.75 8.55
N SER A 135 0.47 21.03 7.51
CA SER A 135 -0.98 20.78 7.46
C SER A 135 -1.45 20.63 6.03
N VAL A 136 -2.47 19.82 5.82
CA VAL A 136 -3.06 19.54 4.50
C VAL A 136 -4.59 19.62 4.55
N LYS A 137 -5.22 19.80 3.37
CA LYS A 137 -6.68 19.80 3.26
C LYS A 137 -7.17 18.39 2.94
N VAL A 138 -7.91 17.80 3.86
CA VAL A 138 -8.49 16.46 3.74
C VAL A 138 -10.00 16.56 3.89
N LEU A 139 -10.79 16.08 2.93
CA LEU A 139 -12.25 16.14 2.97
C LEU A 139 -12.79 17.52 3.40
N HIS A 140 -12.29 18.58 2.76
CA HIS A 140 -12.61 19.99 3.05
C HIS A 140 -12.18 20.51 4.44
N GLN A 141 -11.53 19.72 5.27
CA GLN A 141 -11.01 20.11 6.58
C GLN A 141 -9.47 20.25 6.53
N ARG A 142 -8.95 21.24 7.26
CA ARG A 142 -7.51 21.39 7.45
C ARG A 142 -7.05 20.48 8.59
N ILE A 143 -6.16 19.54 8.28
CA ILE A 143 -5.63 18.57 9.23
C ILE A 143 -4.13 18.82 9.39
N ALA A 144 -3.66 18.90 10.63
CA ALA A 144 -2.23 18.96 10.92
C ALA A 144 -1.54 17.64 10.50
N VAL A 145 -0.28 17.73 10.07
CA VAL A 145 0.57 16.57 9.82
C VAL A 145 1.49 16.40 11.03
N GLY A 146 1.07 15.61 12.00
CA GLY A 146 1.83 15.26 13.19
C GLY A 146 2.49 13.86 13.08
N ALA A 147 1.91 12.99 12.25
CA ALA A 147 2.42 11.64 12.04
C ALA A 147 3.84 11.66 11.43
N GLN A 148 4.64 10.65 11.79
CA GLN A 148 5.96 10.47 11.20
C GLN A 148 5.82 9.92 9.78
N VAL A 149 6.42 10.60 8.79
CA VAL A 149 6.27 10.27 7.36
C VAL A 149 7.47 9.48 6.88
N HIS A 150 7.22 8.35 6.24
CA HIS A 150 8.22 7.46 5.67
C HIS A 150 7.91 7.17 4.19
N THR A 151 8.95 7.10 3.37
CA THR A 151 8.85 6.69 1.98
C THR A 151 9.66 5.41 1.76
N LEU A 152 9.08 4.44 1.07
CA LEU A 152 9.75 3.20 0.71
C LEU A 152 9.91 3.15 -0.82
N GLY A 153 11.15 2.99 -1.28
CA GLY A 153 11.44 2.58 -2.66
C GLY A 153 11.34 1.06 -2.80
N GLY A 154 11.10 0.58 -4.03
CA GLY A 154 11.16 -0.86 -4.32
C GLY A 154 9.83 -1.61 -4.34
N PHE A 155 8.71 -0.98 -3.96
CA PHE A 155 7.36 -1.56 -4.11
C PHE A 155 6.64 -1.08 -5.39
N SER A 156 7.32 -0.33 -6.26
CA SER A 156 6.77 0.13 -7.53
C SER A 156 7.01 -0.92 -8.62
N ALA A 157 5.95 -1.29 -9.33
CA ALA A 157 6.02 -2.10 -10.55
C ALA A 157 6.14 -1.23 -11.83
N HIS A 158 6.21 0.08 -11.69
CA HIS A 158 6.39 0.99 -12.83
C HIS A 158 7.81 0.91 -13.35
N ALA A 159 7.95 0.83 -14.67
CA ALA A 159 9.24 0.96 -15.34
C ALA A 159 9.85 2.35 -15.08
N GLY A 160 11.14 2.40 -14.81
CA GLY A 160 11.87 3.65 -14.71
C GLY A 160 12.13 4.27 -16.10
N GLN A 161 12.53 5.54 -16.14
CA GLN A 161 12.76 6.27 -17.39
C GLN A 161 13.73 5.53 -18.35
N SER A 162 14.84 5.00 -17.83
CA SER A 162 15.81 4.24 -18.65
C SER A 162 15.18 3.01 -19.29
N GLN A 163 14.39 2.27 -18.54
CA GLN A 163 13.68 1.08 -19.02
C GLN A 163 12.66 1.42 -20.11
N LEU A 164 11.93 2.54 -19.95
CA LEU A 164 11.00 3.01 -20.98
C LEU A 164 11.72 3.45 -22.26
N VAL A 165 12.82 4.18 -22.12
CA VAL A 165 13.66 4.59 -23.27
C VAL A 165 14.25 3.36 -23.97
N ASP A 166 14.76 2.39 -23.22
CA ASP A 166 15.33 1.18 -23.81
C ASP A 166 14.25 0.34 -24.50
N TRP A 167 13.03 0.27 -23.94
CA TRP A 167 11.91 -0.40 -24.59
C TRP A 167 11.57 0.25 -25.94
N VAL A 168 11.52 1.59 -26.00
CA VAL A 168 11.27 2.32 -27.27
C VAL A 168 12.36 2.07 -28.31
N LYS A 169 13.63 1.92 -27.90
CA LYS A 169 14.75 1.65 -28.82
C LYS A 169 14.65 0.29 -29.53
N HIS A 170 13.82 -0.64 -29.06
CA HIS A 170 13.62 -1.93 -29.71
C HIS A 170 12.69 -1.90 -30.94
N PHE A 171 12.08 -0.74 -31.23
CA PHE A 171 11.31 -0.60 -32.45
C PHE A 171 12.23 -0.29 -33.63
N ASP A 172 12.13 -1.05 -34.74
CA ASP A 172 12.91 -0.87 -35.97
C ASP A 172 12.55 0.39 -36.73
N HIS A 173 11.44 1.05 -36.37
CA HIS A 173 10.95 2.30 -37.00
C HIS A 173 10.60 3.30 -35.88
N HIS A 174 10.42 4.56 -36.26
CA HIS A 174 10.03 5.60 -35.32
C HIS A 174 8.48 5.58 -35.12
N PRO A 175 7.98 4.91 -34.07
CA PRO A 175 6.55 4.91 -33.80
C PRO A 175 6.10 6.28 -33.31
N GLU A 176 4.84 6.62 -33.55
CA GLU A 176 4.21 7.76 -32.88
C GLU A 176 4.02 7.43 -31.39
N LEU A 177 4.58 8.26 -30.51
CA LEU A 177 4.58 8.00 -29.06
C LEU A 177 3.58 8.89 -28.36
N TYR A 178 2.67 8.27 -27.64
CA TYR A 178 1.74 8.94 -26.74
C TYR A 178 2.16 8.68 -25.30
N LEU A 179 2.54 9.74 -24.57
CA LEU A 179 2.91 9.65 -23.17
C LEU A 179 1.66 9.84 -22.30
N VAL A 180 1.37 8.83 -21.49
CA VAL A 180 0.24 8.84 -20.56
C VAL A 180 0.77 8.64 -19.16
N HIS A 181 0.20 9.33 -18.19
CA HIS A 181 0.55 9.13 -16.79
C HIS A 181 1.95 9.62 -16.40
N GLY A 182 2.46 10.64 -17.11
CA GLY A 182 3.78 11.23 -16.89
C GLY A 182 3.93 12.04 -15.61
#